data_1d448f58d4bf26b717ed74f6922bc351
#
_entry.id   1d448f58d4bf26b717ed74f6922bc351
#
_cell.length_a   1.000
_cell.length_b   1.000
_cell.length_c   1.000
_cell.angle_alpha   90.00
_cell.angle_beta   90.00
_cell.angle_gamma   90.00
#
_symmetry.space_group_name_H-M   'P 1'
#
loop_
_entity.id
_entity.type
_entity.pdbx_description
1 polymer ?
#
loop_
_entity_poly.entity_id
_entity_poly.type
_entity_poly.pdbx_seq_one_letter_code
_entity_poly.pdbx_strand_id
1 'polypeptide(L)'
;MAKDPEAESVYEMYYNFSSPISKLTGYRVLAINRGEKEKVLTVKLEAPVDKILAYLEKQVIVRDNPNTTPYLKTAVADAYSRLIAPSIEREIRNELTENAEDNAITVFGKNLEQLLMQPPIVGKTVLGWDPAFRTGCKLAVVDPTGKVLDTVVIYPTAPQNKVDEAKTILKKLIKKYHVDLISCGNGTASRESEVIISELIHEIPENVQYVIVNEAGASVYSASELATEEFPNFDVGQRSAASSSTIEAIIRLSGF
;
A
#
# COMPACT_ATOMS: atom_id res chain seq x y z
N MET A 1 -16.00 -9.32 -17.45
CA MET A 1 -16.02 -8.86 -18.87
C MET A 1 -15.68 -7.38 -18.90
N ALA A 2 -14.85 -6.94 -19.84
CA ALA A 2 -14.56 -5.52 -20.02
C ALA A 2 -15.81 -4.77 -20.51
N LYS A 3 -15.96 -3.51 -20.11
CA LYS A 3 -16.99 -2.62 -20.69
C LYS A 3 -16.58 -2.12 -22.07
N ASP A 4 -15.29 -1.89 -22.27
CA ASP A 4 -14.66 -1.58 -23.54
C ASP A 4 -13.45 -2.53 -23.73
N PRO A 5 -13.57 -3.57 -24.56
CA PRO A 5 -12.52 -4.57 -24.76
C PRO A 5 -11.28 -4.04 -25.49
N GLU A 6 -11.38 -2.88 -26.16
CA GLU A 6 -10.27 -2.28 -26.92
C GLU A 6 -9.49 -1.23 -26.10
N ALA A 7 -10.00 -0.86 -24.92
CA ALA A 7 -9.32 0.10 -24.06
C ALA A 7 -8.13 -0.55 -23.33
N GLU A 8 -6.96 0.04 -23.46
CA GLU A 8 -5.79 -0.34 -22.65
C GLU A 8 -6.03 -0.05 -21.16
N SER A 9 -5.84 -1.03 -20.31
CA SER A 9 -5.93 -0.85 -18.87
C SER A 9 -5.10 -1.89 -18.11
N VAL A 10 -4.81 -1.60 -16.84
CA VAL A 10 -4.13 -2.54 -15.93
C VAL A 10 -4.97 -3.80 -15.64
N TYR A 11 -6.22 -3.85 -16.12
CA TYR A 11 -7.16 -4.96 -15.93
C TYR A 11 -7.34 -5.85 -17.17
N GLU A 12 -6.57 -5.66 -18.22
CA GLU A 12 -6.68 -6.44 -19.48
C GLU A 12 -6.69 -7.95 -19.27
N MET A 13 -5.87 -8.45 -18.35
CA MET A 13 -5.82 -9.86 -17.99
C MET A 13 -7.14 -10.42 -17.45
N TYR A 14 -8.09 -9.55 -17.07
CA TYR A 14 -9.41 -9.92 -16.54
C TYR A 14 -10.56 -9.70 -17.54
N TYR A 15 -10.30 -9.22 -18.75
CA TYR A 15 -11.37 -8.87 -19.71
C TYR A 15 -12.24 -10.07 -20.09
N ASN A 16 -11.64 -11.24 -20.30
CA ASN A 16 -12.32 -12.50 -20.59
C ASN A 16 -12.02 -13.58 -19.54
N PHE A 17 -11.77 -13.12 -18.30
CA PHE A 17 -11.42 -14.03 -17.22
C PHE A 17 -12.65 -14.77 -16.69
N SER A 18 -12.54 -16.09 -16.58
CA SER A 18 -13.50 -16.96 -15.90
C SER A 18 -12.74 -17.99 -15.06
N SER A 19 -13.19 -18.22 -13.86
CA SER A 19 -12.58 -19.18 -12.94
C SER A 19 -13.60 -19.71 -11.95
N PRO A 20 -13.54 -21.00 -11.57
CA PRO A 20 -14.30 -21.51 -10.45
C PRO A 20 -13.96 -20.73 -9.16
N ILE A 21 -14.97 -20.41 -8.34
CA ILE A 21 -14.81 -19.70 -7.08
C ILE A 21 -13.76 -20.36 -6.19
N SER A 22 -13.78 -21.70 -6.10
CA SER A 22 -12.84 -22.48 -5.28
C SER A 22 -11.37 -22.37 -5.69
N LYS A 23 -11.09 -21.86 -6.90
CA LYS A 23 -9.73 -21.66 -7.44
C LYS A 23 -9.35 -20.18 -7.51
N LEU A 24 -10.24 -19.30 -7.09
CA LEU A 24 -10.00 -17.87 -7.17
C LEU A 24 -9.10 -17.42 -5.99
N THR A 25 -7.94 -16.85 -6.32
CA THR A 25 -6.99 -16.36 -5.33
C THR A 25 -7.37 -14.97 -4.83
N GLY A 26 -7.07 -14.66 -3.57
CA GLY A 26 -7.45 -13.39 -2.93
C GLY A 26 -7.00 -12.14 -3.70
N TYR A 27 -5.76 -12.11 -4.21
CA TYR A 27 -5.28 -10.95 -4.98
C TYR A 27 -6.09 -10.71 -6.27
N ARG A 28 -6.62 -11.78 -6.90
CA ARG A 28 -7.50 -11.66 -8.07
C ARG A 28 -8.87 -11.12 -7.69
N VAL A 29 -9.41 -11.56 -6.55
CA VAL A 29 -10.66 -11.00 -6.01
C VAL A 29 -10.54 -9.50 -5.83
N LEU A 30 -9.49 -9.03 -5.16
CA LEU A 30 -9.25 -7.61 -4.92
C LEU A 30 -9.03 -6.81 -6.22
N ALA A 31 -8.28 -7.38 -7.17
CA ALA A 31 -8.05 -6.75 -8.48
C ALA A 31 -9.35 -6.61 -9.29
N ILE A 32 -10.19 -7.67 -9.32
CA ILE A 32 -11.48 -7.68 -10.02
C ILE A 32 -12.44 -6.69 -9.37
N ASN A 33 -12.53 -6.66 -8.03
CA ASN A 33 -13.36 -5.71 -7.30
C ASN A 33 -12.95 -4.25 -7.58
N ARG A 34 -11.64 -3.98 -7.66
CA ARG A 34 -11.13 -2.65 -8.02
C ARG A 34 -11.52 -2.28 -9.46
N GLY A 35 -11.32 -3.18 -10.43
CA GLY A 35 -11.69 -2.95 -11.82
C GLY A 35 -13.20 -2.72 -12.01
N GLU A 36 -14.04 -3.37 -11.21
CA GLU A 36 -15.49 -3.14 -11.19
C GLU A 36 -15.83 -1.78 -10.58
N LYS A 37 -15.21 -1.41 -9.45
CA LYS A 37 -15.37 -0.09 -8.80
C LYS A 37 -14.95 1.06 -9.73
N GLU A 38 -13.88 0.87 -10.49
CA GLU A 38 -13.40 1.82 -11.50
C GLU A 38 -14.23 1.77 -12.80
N LYS A 39 -15.25 0.91 -12.86
CA LYS A 39 -16.18 0.76 -14.00
C LYS A 39 -15.50 0.25 -15.29
N VAL A 40 -14.34 -0.33 -15.21
CA VAL A 40 -13.64 -0.98 -16.33
C VAL A 40 -14.16 -2.41 -16.54
N LEU A 41 -14.46 -3.13 -15.46
CA LEU A 41 -14.97 -4.49 -15.49
C LEU A 41 -16.44 -4.56 -15.12
N THR A 42 -17.12 -5.60 -15.64
CA THR A 42 -18.41 -6.08 -15.17
C THR A 42 -18.22 -7.51 -14.68
N VAL A 43 -18.54 -7.76 -13.41
CA VAL A 43 -18.37 -9.07 -12.76
C VAL A 43 -19.72 -9.75 -12.61
N LYS A 44 -19.77 -11.05 -12.89
CA LYS A 44 -20.95 -11.87 -12.70
C LYS A 44 -20.55 -13.20 -12.08
N LEU A 45 -21.39 -13.70 -11.17
CA LEU A 45 -21.33 -15.08 -10.70
C LEU A 45 -22.26 -15.94 -11.57
N GLU A 46 -21.69 -16.99 -12.16
CA GLU A 46 -22.46 -17.97 -12.91
C GLU A 46 -22.84 -19.14 -11.99
N ALA A 47 -24.12 -19.34 -11.81
CA ALA A 47 -24.66 -20.43 -11.01
C ALA A 47 -25.33 -21.48 -11.91
N PRO A 48 -25.38 -22.76 -11.50
CA PRO A 48 -26.07 -23.82 -12.23
C PRO A 48 -27.60 -23.70 -12.03
N VAL A 49 -28.20 -22.66 -12.64
CA VAL A 49 -29.60 -22.22 -12.41
C VAL A 49 -30.60 -23.37 -12.56
N ASP A 50 -30.48 -24.18 -13.62
CA ASP A 50 -31.40 -25.28 -13.88
C ASP A 50 -31.40 -26.31 -12.73
N LYS A 51 -30.24 -26.62 -12.18
CA LYS A 51 -30.11 -27.55 -11.04
C LYS A 51 -30.71 -26.97 -9.77
N ILE A 52 -30.52 -25.67 -9.56
CA ILE A 52 -31.06 -24.96 -8.40
C ILE A 52 -32.59 -24.90 -8.50
N LEU A 53 -33.13 -24.51 -9.65
CA LEU A 53 -34.58 -24.47 -9.87
C LEU A 53 -35.21 -25.85 -9.70
N ALA A 54 -34.62 -26.90 -10.30
CA ALA A 54 -35.12 -28.26 -10.13
C ALA A 54 -35.13 -28.71 -8.66
N TYR A 55 -34.12 -28.32 -7.89
CA TYR A 55 -34.09 -28.58 -6.45
C TYR A 55 -35.19 -27.84 -5.70
N LEU A 56 -35.35 -26.53 -5.95
CA LEU A 56 -36.38 -25.69 -5.32
C LEU A 56 -37.80 -26.15 -5.67
N GLU A 57 -38.05 -26.48 -6.96
CA GLU A 57 -39.32 -27.04 -7.41
C GLU A 57 -39.64 -28.32 -6.64
N LYS A 58 -38.68 -29.22 -6.46
CA LYS A 58 -38.87 -30.46 -5.71
C LYS A 58 -39.20 -30.23 -4.22
N GLN A 59 -38.69 -29.13 -3.62
CA GLN A 59 -39.02 -28.79 -2.23
C GLN A 59 -40.42 -28.18 -2.10
N VAL A 60 -40.87 -27.41 -3.08
CA VAL A 60 -42.14 -26.67 -3.03
C VAL A 60 -43.33 -27.48 -3.59
N ILE A 61 -43.09 -28.23 -4.67
CA ILE A 61 -44.14 -29.00 -5.36
C ILE A 61 -44.14 -30.42 -4.81
N VAL A 62 -44.84 -30.63 -3.70
CA VAL A 62 -44.96 -31.95 -3.05
C VAL A 62 -45.83 -32.91 -3.85
N ARG A 63 -46.85 -32.40 -4.56
CA ARG A 63 -47.77 -33.18 -5.36
C ARG A 63 -48.06 -32.46 -6.68
N ASP A 64 -47.89 -33.12 -7.79
CA ASP A 64 -48.21 -32.58 -9.10
C ASP A 64 -49.72 -32.39 -9.28
N ASN A 65 -50.11 -31.21 -9.75
CA ASN A 65 -51.49 -30.84 -10.04
C ASN A 65 -51.51 -29.92 -11.27
N PRO A 66 -52.13 -30.33 -12.39
CA PRO A 66 -52.15 -29.57 -13.62
C PRO A 66 -52.66 -28.12 -13.48
N ASN A 67 -53.49 -27.85 -12.50
CA ASN A 67 -54.06 -26.52 -12.27
C ASN A 67 -53.21 -25.59 -11.43
N THR A 68 -52.30 -26.13 -10.61
CA THR A 68 -51.49 -25.32 -9.68
C THR A 68 -49.99 -25.42 -9.92
N THR A 69 -49.45 -26.56 -10.40
CA THR A 69 -48.03 -26.77 -10.66
C THR A 69 -47.40 -25.71 -11.56
N PRO A 70 -48.00 -25.27 -12.67
CA PRO A 70 -47.42 -24.22 -13.52
C PRO A 70 -47.21 -22.90 -12.78
N TYR A 71 -48.18 -22.51 -11.94
CA TYR A 71 -48.10 -21.27 -11.14
C TYR A 71 -46.99 -21.38 -10.08
N LEU A 72 -46.85 -22.54 -9.44
CA LEU A 72 -45.81 -22.76 -8.45
C LEU A 72 -44.40 -22.71 -9.08
N LYS A 73 -44.22 -23.31 -10.26
CA LYS A 73 -42.99 -23.21 -11.02
C LYS A 73 -42.61 -21.76 -11.37
N THR A 74 -43.57 -21.00 -11.85
CA THR A 74 -43.37 -19.57 -12.13
C THR A 74 -42.99 -18.80 -10.87
N ALA A 75 -43.66 -19.06 -9.75
CA ALA A 75 -43.37 -18.41 -8.47
C ALA A 75 -41.98 -18.77 -7.94
N VAL A 76 -41.53 -20.04 -8.09
CA VAL A 76 -40.22 -20.49 -7.70
C VAL A 76 -39.13 -19.81 -8.56
N ALA A 77 -39.33 -19.74 -9.87
CA ALA A 77 -38.41 -19.08 -10.77
C ALA A 77 -38.29 -17.57 -10.48
N ASP A 78 -39.40 -16.90 -10.22
CA ASP A 78 -39.44 -15.48 -9.83
C ASP A 78 -38.73 -15.26 -8.47
N ALA A 79 -39.06 -16.06 -7.47
CA ALA A 79 -38.43 -15.98 -6.15
C ALA A 79 -36.93 -16.20 -6.24
N TYR A 80 -36.47 -17.17 -7.03
CA TYR A 80 -35.04 -17.40 -7.26
C TYR A 80 -34.38 -16.19 -7.92
N SER A 81 -34.89 -15.74 -9.05
CA SER A 81 -34.21 -14.69 -9.84
C SER A 81 -34.23 -13.33 -9.16
N ARG A 82 -35.28 -13.00 -8.44
CA ARG A 82 -35.51 -11.67 -7.87
C ARG A 82 -35.03 -11.56 -6.41
N LEU A 83 -35.07 -12.63 -5.63
CA LEU A 83 -34.78 -12.60 -4.20
C LEU A 83 -33.56 -13.46 -3.83
N ILE A 84 -33.55 -14.74 -4.22
CA ILE A 84 -32.54 -15.69 -3.73
C ILE A 84 -31.20 -15.44 -4.42
N ALA A 85 -31.16 -15.44 -5.74
CA ALA A 85 -29.90 -15.32 -6.48
C ALA A 85 -29.14 -14.02 -6.17
N PRO A 86 -29.76 -12.82 -6.16
CA PRO A 86 -29.04 -11.59 -5.80
C PRO A 86 -28.55 -11.56 -4.35
N SER A 87 -29.27 -12.21 -3.42
CA SER A 87 -28.85 -12.28 -2.02
C SER A 87 -27.64 -13.19 -1.84
N ILE A 88 -27.69 -14.38 -2.41
CA ILE A 88 -26.58 -15.35 -2.36
C ILE A 88 -25.34 -14.83 -3.12
N GLU A 89 -25.54 -14.21 -4.27
CA GLU A 89 -24.43 -13.59 -5.01
C GLU A 89 -23.70 -12.56 -4.15
N ARG A 90 -24.43 -11.68 -3.49
CA ARG A 90 -23.85 -10.66 -2.60
C ARG A 90 -23.13 -11.29 -1.42
N GLU A 91 -23.71 -12.32 -0.78
CA GLU A 91 -23.11 -13.03 0.33
C GLU A 91 -21.78 -13.69 -0.07
N ILE A 92 -21.77 -14.43 -1.18
CA ILE A 92 -20.55 -15.06 -1.71
C ILE A 92 -19.47 -14.00 -2.04
N ARG A 93 -19.87 -12.89 -2.66
CA ARG A 93 -18.92 -11.83 -3.00
C ARG A 93 -18.33 -11.14 -1.77
N ASN A 94 -19.14 -10.92 -0.74
CA ASN A 94 -18.68 -10.36 0.53
C ASN A 94 -17.69 -11.31 1.20
N GLU A 95 -18.03 -12.59 1.34
CA GLU A 95 -17.14 -13.60 1.93
C GLU A 95 -15.80 -13.71 1.19
N LEU A 96 -15.82 -13.73 -0.15
CA LEU A 96 -14.61 -13.74 -0.96
C LEU A 96 -13.77 -12.48 -0.73
N THR A 97 -14.39 -11.33 -0.58
CA THR A 97 -13.71 -10.05 -0.37
C THR A 97 -13.08 -10.00 1.03
N GLU A 98 -13.83 -10.32 2.07
CA GLU A 98 -13.34 -10.36 3.45
C GLU A 98 -12.13 -11.30 3.59
N ASN A 99 -12.25 -12.52 3.09
CA ASN A 99 -11.14 -13.48 3.10
C ASN A 99 -9.92 -12.97 2.32
N ALA A 100 -10.13 -12.27 1.21
CA ALA A 100 -9.04 -11.73 0.40
C ALA A 100 -8.36 -10.53 1.08
N GLU A 101 -9.12 -9.67 1.75
CA GLU A 101 -8.61 -8.53 2.52
C GLU A 101 -7.80 -8.99 3.73
N ASP A 102 -8.29 -9.95 4.51
CA ASP A 102 -7.58 -10.50 5.67
C ASP A 102 -6.24 -11.14 5.28
N ASN A 103 -6.24 -11.89 4.17
CA ASN A 103 -5.00 -12.46 3.64
C ASN A 103 -4.02 -11.37 3.18
N ALA A 104 -4.52 -10.32 2.50
CA ALA A 104 -3.69 -9.22 2.03
C ALA A 104 -3.09 -8.43 3.21
N ILE A 105 -3.87 -8.16 4.25
CA ILE A 105 -3.40 -7.51 5.49
C ILE A 105 -2.31 -8.35 6.17
N THR A 106 -2.52 -9.67 6.25
CA THR A 106 -1.53 -10.59 6.83
C THR A 106 -0.20 -10.57 6.06
N VAL A 107 -0.26 -10.61 4.73
CA VAL A 107 0.94 -10.55 3.87
C VAL A 107 1.62 -9.19 4.00
N PHE A 108 0.85 -8.11 3.99
CA PHE A 108 1.38 -6.76 4.19
C PHE A 108 2.08 -6.63 5.55
N GLY A 109 1.46 -7.11 6.63
CA GLY A 109 2.04 -7.11 7.97
C GLY A 109 3.38 -7.82 8.04
N LYS A 110 3.47 -9.03 7.45
CA LYS A 110 4.74 -9.79 7.37
C LYS A 110 5.82 -9.06 6.58
N ASN A 111 5.45 -8.46 5.45
CA ASN A 111 6.41 -7.69 4.65
C ASN A 111 6.90 -6.44 5.39
N LEU A 112 5.99 -5.77 6.10
CA LEU A 112 6.32 -4.61 6.93
C LEU A 112 7.26 -5.00 8.08
N GLU A 113 6.95 -6.09 8.78
CA GLU A 113 7.83 -6.65 9.83
C GLU A 113 9.24 -6.91 9.29
N GLN A 114 9.36 -7.58 8.15
CA GLN A 114 10.66 -7.83 7.52
C GLN A 114 11.42 -6.55 7.16
N LEU A 115 10.72 -5.50 6.74
CA LEU A 115 11.34 -4.20 6.46
C LEU A 115 11.81 -3.51 7.74
N LEU A 116 11.00 -3.57 8.80
CA LEU A 116 11.34 -2.95 10.10
C LEU A 116 12.43 -3.72 10.85
N MET A 117 12.53 -5.03 10.65
CA MET A 117 13.51 -5.91 11.30
C MET A 117 14.83 -6.04 10.53
N GLN A 118 15.11 -5.16 9.57
CA GLN A 118 16.41 -5.15 8.91
C GLN A 118 17.53 -4.75 9.89
N PRO A 119 18.73 -5.37 9.79
CA PRO A 119 19.82 -5.08 10.70
C PRO A 119 20.29 -3.62 10.57
N PRO A 120 20.52 -2.91 11.69
CA PRO A 120 20.92 -1.52 11.70
C PRO A 120 22.33 -1.31 11.19
N ILE A 121 22.59 -0.16 10.58
CA ILE A 121 23.95 0.29 10.25
C ILE A 121 24.62 0.84 11.52
N VAL A 122 25.58 0.07 12.01
CA VAL A 122 26.21 0.30 13.31
C VAL A 122 27.22 1.43 13.28
N GLY A 123 27.15 2.35 14.26
CA GLY A 123 28.23 3.29 14.57
C GLY A 123 28.37 4.44 13.61
N LYS A 124 27.36 4.76 12.81
CA LYS A 124 27.35 5.86 11.85
C LYS A 124 26.41 6.99 12.27
N THR A 125 26.78 8.22 11.93
CA THR A 125 25.87 9.35 11.93
C THR A 125 25.12 9.38 10.60
N VAL A 126 23.81 9.32 10.65
CA VAL A 126 22.94 9.21 9.48
C VAL A 126 22.15 10.50 9.26
N LEU A 127 22.13 10.99 8.02
CA LEU A 127 21.21 12.02 7.58
C LEU A 127 20.04 11.37 6.83
N GLY A 128 18.89 11.33 7.46
CA GLY A 128 17.65 10.88 6.84
C GLY A 128 17.06 11.96 5.93
N TRP A 129 16.62 11.55 4.76
CA TRP A 129 16.02 12.41 3.76
C TRP A 129 14.67 11.84 3.34
N ASP A 130 13.58 12.50 3.73
CA ASP A 130 12.22 12.23 3.28
C ASP A 130 11.90 13.13 2.07
N PRO A 131 11.94 12.58 0.83
CA PRO A 131 11.80 13.36 -0.38
C PRO A 131 10.35 13.83 -0.58
N ALA A 132 10.17 15.07 -1.02
CA ALA A 132 8.86 15.58 -1.40
C ALA A 132 8.99 16.73 -2.42
N PHE A 133 7.94 16.96 -3.20
CA PHE A 133 7.90 18.09 -4.12
C PHE A 133 7.46 19.38 -3.41
N ARG A 134 6.17 19.62 -3.33
CA ARG A 134 5.59 20.89 -2.87
C ARG A 134 5.88 21.23 -1.41
N THR A 135 5.85 20.26 -0.54
CA THR A 135 5.99 20.47 0.92
C THR A 135 7.44 20.60 1.38
N GLY A 136 8.40 20.42 0.47
CA GLY A 136 9.82 20.39 0.77
C GLY A 136 10.30 19.05 1.33
N CYS A 137 11.55 18.73 1.07
CA CYS A 137 12.20 17.54 1.60
C CYS A 137 12.54 17.76 3.07
N LYS A 138 12.17 16.82 3.94
CA LYS A 138 12.48 16.87 5.38
C LYS A 138 13.76 16.10 5.62
N LEU A 139 14.64 16.71 6.38
CA LEU A 139 15.91 16.14 6.78
C LEU A 139 15.94 15.95 8.28
N ALA A 140 16.53 14.85 8.74
CA ALA A 140 16.85 14.62 10.14
C ALA A 140 18.27 14.04 10.26
N VAL A 141 19.07 14.58 11.15
CA VAL A 141 20.40 14.02 11.47
C VAL A 141 20.29 13.23 12.76
N VAL A 142 20.73 11.97 12.72
CA VAL A 142 20.66 11.03 13.85
C VAL A 142 22.04 10.52 14.15
N ASP A 143 22.40 10.50 15.42
CA ASP A 143 23.69 9.98 15.89
C ASP A 143 23.69 8.43 15.95
N PRO A 144 24.87 7.80 16.18
CA PRO A 144 24.97 6.34 16.28
C PRO A 144 24.13 5.69 17.39
N THR A 145 23.57 6.48 18.31
CA THR A 145 22.70 5.98 19.40
C THR A 145 21.21 6.08 19.08
N GLY A 146 20.85 6.66 17.92
CA GLY A 146 19.46 6.90 17.52
C GLY A 146 18.91 8.25 17.97
N LYS A 147 19.74 9.13 18.59
CA LYS A 147 19.30 10.45 19.02
C LYS A 147 19.23 11.41 17.85
N VAL A 148 18.11 12.10 17.67
CA VAL A 148 17.95 13.17 16.68
C VAL A 148 18.76 14.39 17.13
N LEU A 149 19.72 14.83 16.31
CA LEU A 149 20.60 15.96 16.57
C LEU A 149 20.08 17.26 15.96
N ASP A 150 19.47 17.17 14.77
CA ASP A 150 18.96 18.33 14.03
C ASP A 150 17.86 17.92 13.04
N THR A 151 16.97 18.84 12.73
CA THR A 151 15.95 18.66 11.67
C THR A 151 15.85 19.94 10.85
N VAL A 152 15.70 19.80 9.53
CA VAL A 152 15.52 20.95 8.64
C VAL A 152 14.69 20.57 7.42
N VAL A 153 13.98 21.54 6.85
CA VAL A 153 13.25 21.40 5.59
C VAL A 153 14.01 22.13 4.49
N ILE A 154 14.23 21.47 3.37
CA ILE A 154 14.86 22.04 2.18
C ILE A 154 13.95 21.90 0.97
N TYR A 155 14.15 22.72 -0.05
CA TYR A 155 13.27 22.79 -1.22
C TYR A 155 14.06 22.60 -2.54
N PRO A 156 14.79 21.50 -2.72
CA PRO A 156 15.61 21.29 -3.91
C PRO A 156 14.82 20.88 -5.15
N THR A 157 13.58 20.41 -4.95
CA THR A 157 12.72 19.84 -5.99
C THR A 157 11.66 20.85 -6.45
N ALA A 158 10.98 20.53 -7.57
CA ALA A 158 9.88 21.35 -8.06
C ALA A 158 8.76 21.54 -7.00
N PRO A 159 8.06 22.66 -6.99
CA PRO A 159 8.19 23.80 -7.89
C PRO A 159 9.28 24.80 -7.52
N GLN A 160 9.85 24.72 -6.30
CA GLN A 160 10.77 25.73 -5.76
C GLN A 160 12.17 25.68 -6.40
N ASN A 161 12.69 24.48 -6.68
CA ASN A 161 13.99 24.23 -7.32
C ASN A 161 15.19 24.99 -6.70
N LYS A 162 15.22 25.12 -5.36
CA LYS A 162 16.28 25.83 -4.62
C LYS A 162 17.47 24.90 -4.36
N VAL A 163 18.09 24.39 -5.40
CA VAL A 163 19.15 23.37 -5.34
C VAL A 163 20.40 23.90 -4.63
N ASP A 164 20.87 25.10 -4.96
CA ASP A 164 22.09 25.67 -4.36
C ASP A 164 21.93 25.97 -2.87
N GLU A 165 20.75 26.49 -2.47
CA GLU A 165 20.40 26.70 -1.07
C GLU A 165 20.41 25.38 -0.30
N ALA A 166 19.79 24.35 -0.87
CA ALA A 166 19.73 23.02 -0.30
C ALA A 166 21.13 22.40 -0.15
N LYS A 167 21.97 22.44 -1.18
CA LYS A 167 23.36 21.97 -1.14
C LYS A 167 24.19 22.71 -0.08
N THR A 168 23.96 24.00 0.12
CA THR A 168 24.62 24.79 1.15
C THR A 168 24.24 24.33 2.56
N ILE A 169 22.96 24.06 2.80
CA ILE A 169 22.45 23.51 4.08
C ILE A 169 23.02 22.12 4.32
N LEU A 170 23.00 21.25 3.33
CA LEU A 170 23.52 19.88 3.40
C LEU A 170 25.01 19.85 3.74
N LYS A 171 25.82 20.67 3.07
CA LYS A 171 27.26 20.80 3.36
C LYS A 171 27.51 21.24 4.81
N LYS A 172 26.69 22.15 5.34
CA LYS A 172 26.77 22.57 6.75
C LYS A 172 26.42 21.44 7.71
N LEU A 173 25.35 20.69 7.45
CA LEU A 173 24.94 19.56 8.29
C LEU A 173 25.99 18.45 8.29
N ILE A 174 26.49 18.07 7.11
CA ILE A 174 27.50 17.02 6.93
C ILE A 174 28.76 17.38 7.73
N LYS A 175 29.25 18.60 7.58
CA LYS A 175 30.45 19.07 8.28
C LYS A 175 30.23 19.21 9.80
N LYS A 176 29.06 19.73 10.22
CA LYS A 176 28.76 19.97 11.64
C LYS A 176 28.63 18.69 12.45
N TYR A 177 27.99 17.67 11.86
CA TYR A 177 27.65 16.44 12.56
C TYR A 177 28.48 15.24 12.14
N HIS A 178 29.45 15.43 11.24
CA HIS A 178 30.28 14.35 10.69
C HIS A 178 29.43 13.22 10.14
N VAL A 179 28.48 13.55 9.23
CA VAL A 179 27.57 12.58 8.62
C VAL A 179 28.36 11.57 7.80
N ASP A 180 28.14 10.30 8.05
CA ASP A 180 28.76 9.17 7.33
C ASP A 180 27.88 8.66 6.19
N LEU A 181 26.55 8.73 6.37
CA LEU A 181 25.58 8.14 5.46
C LEU A 181 24.37 9.06 5.26
N ILE A 182 23.91 9.17 4.02
CA ILE A 182 22.62 9.76 3.67
C ILE A 182 21.64 8.63 3.35
N SER A 183 20.54 8.53 4.11
CA SER A 183 19.45 7.58 3.88
C SER A 183 18.29 8.32 3.22
N CYS A 184 18.00 8.04 1.96
CA CYS A 184 16.96 8.70 1.19
C CYS A 184 15.78 7.76 0.92
N GLY A 185 14.56 8.17 1.25
CA GLY A 185 13.34 7.42 0.97
C GLY A 185 13.10 7.21 -0.53
N ASN A 186 12.48 6.09 -0.89
CA ASN A 186 12.22 5.71 -2.28
C ASN A 186 10.84 6.18 -2.81
N GLY A 187 10.16 7.08 -2.11
CA GLY A 187 8.84 7.57 -2.48
C GLY A 187 8.85 8.73 -3.50
N THR A 188 7.93 9.66 -3.30
CA THR A 188 7.76 10.83 -4.16
C THR A 188 9.02 11.69 -4.21
N ALA A 189 9.45 12.13 -5.41
CA ALA A 189 10.66 12.94 -5.64
C ALA A 189 12.01 12.26 -5.27
N SER A 190 12.03 10.95 -5.11
CA SER A 190 13.23 10.19 -4.75
C SER A 190 14.32 10.30 -5.83
N ARG A 191 13.96 10.18 -7.11
CA ARG A 191 14.92 10.25 -8.23
C ARG A 191 15.58 11.62 -8.34
N GLU A 192 14.80 12.68 -8.20
CA GLU A 192 15.30 14.06 -8.20
C GLU A 192 16.23 14.31 -7.01
N SER A 193 15.86 13.79 -5.85
CA SER A 193 16.69 13.86 -4.63
C SER A 193 17.99 13.08 -4.79
N GLU A 194 17.95 11.88 -5.36
CA GLU A 194 19.13 11.06 -5.62
C GLU A 194 20.14 11.75 -6.52
N VAL A 195 19.70 12.44 -7.59
CA VAL A 195 20.58 13.21 -8.46
C VAL A 195 21.32 14.29 -7.66
N ILE A 196 20.59 15.04 -6.83
CA ILE A 196 21.17 16.11 -6.00
C ILE A 196 22.16 15.56 -4.97
N ILE A 197 21.83 14.43 -4.33
CA ILE A 197 22.72 13.74 -3.38
C ILE A 197 24.01 13.29 -4.09
N SER A 198 23.88 12.66 -5.25
CA SER A 198 25.00 12.17 -6.04
C SER A 198 25.94 13.32 -6.44
N GLU A 199 25.41 14.42 -6.94
CA GLU A 199 26.20 15.62 -7.26
C GLU A 199 26.88 16.18 -6.02
N LEU A 200 26.15 16.32 -4.89
CA LEU A 200 26.69 16.85 -3.64
C LEU A 200 27.89 16.03 -3.15
N ILE A 201 27.79 14.70 -3.16
CA ILE A 201 28.86 13.80 -2.70
C ILE A 201 30.14 13.99 -3.54
N HIS A 202 30.02 14.30 -4.83
CA HIS A 202 31.19 14.60 -5.67
C HIS A 202 31.79 15.99 -5.44
N GLU A 203 31.03 16.91 -4.83
CA GLU A 203 31.49 18.28 -4.55
C GLU A 203 32.15 18.45 -3.18
N ILE A 204 32.00 17.50 -2.27
CA ILE A 204 32.49 17.61 -0.88
C ILE A 204 33.72 16.73 -0.65
N PRO A 205 34.64 17.13 0.23
CA PRO A 205 35.81 16.33 0.58
C PRO A 205 35.51 15.21 1.59
N GLU A 206 34.38 15.28 2.28
CA GLU A 206 33.96 14.30 3.28
C GLU A 206 33.58 12.97 2.60
N ASN A 207 33.97 11.84 3.20
CA ASN A 207 33.63 10.51 2.71
C ASN A 207 32.21 10.11 3.15
N VAL A 208 31.20 10.63 2.45
CA VAL A 208 29.78 10.36 2.70
C VAL A 208 29.27 9.34 1.69
N GLN A 209 28.59 8.33 2.17
CA GLN A 209 27.86 7.35 1.35
C GLN A 209 26.38 7.70 1.29
N TYR A 210 25.63 7.15 0.33
CA TYR A 210 24.18 7.21 0.36
C TYR A 210 23.53 5.88 0.04
N VAL A 211 22.30 5.71 0.49
CA VAL A 211 21.45 4.54 0.23
C VAL A 211 20.02 4.99 -0.01
N ILE A 212 19.35 4.33 -0.94
CA ILE A 212 17.90 4.50 -1.14
C ILE A 212 17.19 3.42 -0.33
N VAL A 213 16.29 3.85 0.57
CA VAL A 213 15.58 2.97 1.49
C VAL A 213 14.09 2.93 1.20
N ASN A 214 13.44 1.83 1.54
CA ASN A 214 12.00 1.73 1.43
C ASN A 214 11.32 2.48 2.60
N GLU A 215 10.64 3.58 2.28
CA GLU A 215 9.99 4.44 3.28
C GLU A 215 8.61 3.94 3.77
N ALA A 216 8.10 2.79 3.26
CA ALA A 216 6.77 2.30 3.66
C ALA A 216 6.67 2.09 5.17
N GLY A 217 7.71 1.56 5.80
CA GLY A 217 7.77 1.40 7.26
C GLY A 217 7.76 2.74 8.00
N ALA A 218 8.56 3.72 7.53
CA ALA A 218 8.62 5.05 8.11
C ALA A 218 7.28 5.79 7.99
N SER A 219 6.61 5.67 6.85
CA SER A 219 5.30 6.28 6.61
C SER A 219 4.22 5.73 7.55
N VAL A 220 4.19 4.42 7.78
CA VAL A 220 3.25 3.79 8.72
C VAL A 220 3.56 4.19 10.16
N TYR A 221 4.83 4.09 10.56
CA TYR A 221 5.26 4.44 11.91
C TYR A 221 5.00 5.92 12.24
N SER A 222 5.35 6.85 11.35
CA SER A 222 5.21 8.30 11.58
C SER A 222 3.76 8.74 11.83
N ALA A 223 2.77 7.98 11.36
CA ALA A 223 1.35 8.21 11.58
C ALA A 223 0.79 7.49 12.82
N SER A 224 1.58 6.65 13.51
CA SER A 224 1.15 5.88 14.68
C SER A 224 1.07 6.73 15.96
N GLU A 225 0.29 6.25 16.93
CA GLU A 225 0.24 6.84 18.28
C GLU A 225 1.61 6.78 18.95
N LEU A 226 2.33 5.66 18.80
CA LEU A 226 3.67 5.45 19.35
C LEU A 226 4.65 6.54 18.87
N ALA A 227 4.68 6.83 17.57
CA ALA A 227 5.54 7.88 17.04
C ALA A 227 5.13 9.29 17.53
N THR A 228 3.85 9.48 17.85
CA THR A 228 3.37 10.74 18.44
C THR A 228 3.83 10.88 19.88
N GLU A 229 3.88 9.80 20.64
CA GLU A 229 4.39 9.78 22.02
C GLU A 229 5.91 9.96 22.06
N GLU A 230 6.66 9.30 21.14
CA GLU A 230 8.12 9.42 21.07
C GLU A 230 8.59 10.80 20.58
N PHE A 231 7.85 11.39 19.64
CA PHE A 231 8.20 12.69 19.04
C PHE A 231 7.03 13.69 19.12
N PRO A 232 6.62 14.12 20.34
CA PRO A 232 5.42 14.93 20.54
C PRO A 232 5.50 16.33 19.89
N ASN A 233 6.71 16.82 19.64
CA ASN A 233 6.94 18.15 19.07
C ASN A 233 7.19 18.13 17.55
N PHE A 234 7.14 16.94 16.91
CA PHE A 234 7.40 16.76 15.48
C PHE A 234 6.07 16.63 14.73
N ASP A 235 6.00 17.20 13.54
CA ASP A 235 4.95 16.87 12.58
C ASP A 235 5.18 15.49 11.95
N VAL A 236 4.18 14.97 11.23
CA VAL A 236 4.26 13.63 10.58
C VAL A 236 5.46 13.53 9.63
N GLY A 237 5.79 14.61 8.89
CA GLY A 237 6.92 14.61 7.96
C GLY A 237 8.27 14.61 8.67
N GLN A 238 8.39 15.33 9.77
CA GLN A 238 9.58 15.32 10.61
C GLN A 238 9.75 13.95 11.29
N ARG A 239 8.66 13.34 11.74
CA ARG A 239 8.67 11.97 12.26
C ARG A 239 9.08 10.96 11.19
N SER A 240 8.59 11.13 9.95
CA SER A 240 8.97 10.29 8.81
C SER A 240 10.46 10.39 8.51
N ALA A 241 11.02 11.61 8.45
CA ALA A 241 12.46 11.80 8.21
C ALA A 241 13.32 11.26 9.37
N ALA A 242 12.92 11.50 10.61
CA ALA A 242 13.56 10.90 11.77
C ALA A 242 13.49 9.38 11.72
N SER A 243 12.35 8.80 11.37
CA SER A 243 12.18 7.35 11.21
C SER A 243 13.00 6.77 10.07
N SER A 244 13.06 7.43 8.92
CA SER A 244 13.88 6.96 7.78
C SER A 244 15.36 6.94 8.11
N SER A 245 15.84 7.85 8.97
CA SER A 245 17.20 7.81 9.54
C SER A 245 17.31 6.85 10.72
N THR A 246 16.24 6.66 11.47
CA THR A 246 16.19 5.91 12.72
C THR A 246 15.69 4.48 12.50
N ILE A 247 14.95 4.16 11.43
CA ILE A 247 14.60 2.76 11.10
C ILE A 247 15.87 1.92 10.95
N GLU A 248 16.95 2.50 10.45
CA GLU A 248 18.27 1.85 10.51
C GLU A 248 18.91 1.92 11.91
N ALA A 249 18.52 2.85 12.77
CA ALA A 249 19.07 3.04 14.13
C ALA A 249 18.15 2.52 15.25
N ILE A 250 16.81 2.60 15.16
CA ILE A 250 15.83 2.21 16.21
C ILE A 250 15.70 0.69 16.36
N ILE A 251 15.96 -0.10 15.33
CA ILE A 251 16.03 -1.56 15.47
C ILE A 251 17.07 -1.99 16.52
N ARG A 252 17.88 -1.04 17.00
CA ARG A 252 18.84 -1.26 18.08
C ARG A 252 18.29 -1.11 19.50
N LEU A 253 17.22 -0.37 19.71
CA LEU A 253 16.75 -0.06 21.07
C LEU A 253 15.63 -0.99 21.55
N SER A 254 14.96 -1.68 20.66
CA SER A 254 14.11 -2.82 21.02
C SER A 254 14.95 -4.08 21.14
N GLY A 255 15.83 -4.11 22.12
CA GLY A 255 16.42 -5.36 22.62
C GLY A 255 15.31 -6.24 23.18
N PHE A 256 14.60 -6.95 22.31
CA PHE A 256 13.77 -8.11 22.57
C PHE A 256 13.97 -9.10 21.44
#